data_3c592c242d5de0cf4d1022a16f5de063
#
_entry.id   3c592c242d5de0cf4d1022a16f5de063
#
_cell.length_a   1.000
_cell.length_b   1.000
_cell.length_c   1.000
_cell.angle_alpha   90.00
_cell.angle_beta   90.00
_cell.angle_gamma   90.00
#
_symmetry.space_group_name_H-M   'P 1'
#
loop_
_entity.id
_entity.type
_entity.pdbx_description
1 polymer ?
#
loop_
_entity_poly.entity_id
_entity_poly.type
_entity_poly.pdbx_seq_one_letter_code
_entity_poly.pdbx_strand_id
1 'polypeptide(L)'
;CQTTFCSLLVHYRPEYRKYRPMCEWIAGLLESMELTGKKEKRILKVPVCYGARFGADLHDMEKLLHLDMDEIIAIHSKPDYKIYMLGFLPGFVYLGGLDERIACPRLPAPRVRIAPGAVGIGGSQTGIYPLASPGGWRLIGQTPIDMYDPNREQPILVKAGDYIRFQPVGLLEWYDIKRAVTDRTYSPEIVIEREGSKPEIVSNAVHAYSKNRKTECTGQKPDSEAKTPAMRLTVVSPGAMTTVQDAGRFGSQNAGMTQSGAMDQAAYRLANRLVENEGGEAVLEMTVSGISFTVEGKGLIAVTGADMKPMLNGEPMPLCRAVEVKTGDSVEMGFASGGCRSYLAVSGGIDVPVVMGSRSTNLKCHLGGYEGRPLKAGDVLTCSESPIVIGHTRAGAAWKPYEESVTLRFVPGPQDDMFAPEAIRTFEQASYRVNEKSDRMGYRLDGPAIQAK
;
A
#
# COMPACT_ATOMS: atom_id res chain seq x y z
N CYS A 1 9.06 -12.95 -8.88
CA CYS A 1 8.93 -12.04 -10.03
C CYS A 1 7.81 -11.05 -9.77
N GLN A 2 7.97 -9.83 -10.26
CA GLN A 2 6.97 -8.78 -10.15
C GLN A 2 6.76 -8.17 -11.54
N THR A 3 5.54 -8.28 -12.06
CA THR A 3 5.18 -7.72 -13.36
C THR A 3 4.83 -6.24 -13.23
N THR A 4 5.20 -5.47 -14.23
CA THR A 4 4.77 -4.08 -14.44
C THR A 4 3.98 -3.98 -15.74
N PHE A 5 3.65 -2.75 -16.18
CA PHE A 5 2.92 -2.57 -17.44
C PHE A 5 3.72 -3.04 -18.68
N CYS A 6 5.02 -2.81 -18.69
CA CYS A 6 5.90 -3.13 -19.83
C CYS A 6 7.24 -3.77 -19.43
N SER A 7 7.41 -4.18 -18.17
CA SER A 7 8.63 -4.82 -17.70
C SER A 7 8.35 -5.90 -16.65
N LEU A 8 9.37 -6.71 -16.37
CA LEU A 8 9.35 -7.76 -15.35
C LEU A 8 10.55 -7.56 -14.42
N LEU A 9 10.29 -7.35 -13.13
CA LEU A 9 11.32 -7.33 -12.09
C LEU A 9 11.52 -8.74 -11.53
N VAL A 10 12.75 -9.25 -11.62
CA VAL A 10 13.13 -10.54 -11.10
C VAL A 10 14.06 -10.37 -9.90
N HIS A 11 13.58 -10.74 -8.71
CA HIS A 11 14.42 -10.83 -7.53
C HIS A 11 15.09 -12.20 -7.49
N TYR A 12 16.39 -12.24 -7.32
CA TYR A 12 17.15 -13.48 -7.21
C TYR A 12 18.27 -13.37 -6.18
N ARG A 13 18.81 -14.50 -5.76
CA ARG A 13 19.93 -14.56 -4.82
C ARG A 13 21.23 -14.74 -5.57
N PRO A 14 22.14 -13.76 -5.56
CA PRO A 14 23.39 -13.80 -6.34
C PRO A 14 24.37 -14.88 -5.86
N GLU A 15 24.16 -15.44 -4.65
CA GLU A 15 24.92 -16.59 -4.16
C GLU A 15 24.66 -17.86 -4.98
N TYR A 16 23.43 -18.01 -5.50
CA TYR A 16 23.06 -19.19 -6.31
C TYR A 16 23.33 -18.99 -7.79
N ARG A 17 23.23 -17.77 -8.30
CA ARG A 17 23.47 -17.46 -9.71
C ARG A 17 23.93 -16.01 -9.88
N LYS A 18 25.00 -15.79 -10.65
CA LYS A 18 25.50 -14.46 -10.96
C LYS A 18 24.58 -13.74 -11.95
N TYR A 19 24.72 -12.42 -12.08
CA TYR A 19 23.83 -11.57 -12.90
C TYR A 19 23.76 -12.03 -14.36
N ARG A 20 24.90 -12.11 -15.07
CA ARG A 20 24.92 -12.50 -16.50
C ARG A 20 24.31 -13.89 -16.76
N PRO A 21 24.71 -14.95 -16.04
CA PRO A 21 24.05 -16.24 -16.17
C PRO A 21 22.55 -16.24 -15.84
N MET A 22 22.09 -15.30 -14.99
CA MET A 22 20.66 -15.14 -14.72
C MET A 22 19.94 -14.51 -15.92
N CYS A 23 20.53 -13.47 -16.54
CA CYS A 23 19.97 -12.86 -17.74
C CYS A 23 19.88 -13.86 -18.91
N GLU A 24 20.96 -14.61 -19.15
CA GLU A 24 21.01 -15.65 -20.18
C GLU A 24 19.97 -16.75 -19.96
N TRP A 25 19.81 -17.17 -18.72
CA TRP A 25 18.78 -18.17 -18.35
C TRP A 25 17.36 -17.65 -18.58
N ILE A 26 17.08 -16.39 -18.19
CA ILE A 26 15.77 -15.76 -18.43
C ILE A 26 15.51 -15.61 -19.93
N ALA A 27 16.51 -15.15 -20.71
CA ALA A 27 16.37 -15.04 -22.15
C ALA A 27 16.05 -16.40 -22.80
N GLY A 28 16.77 -17.45 -22.43
CA GLY A 28 16.52 -18.81 -22.93
C GLY A 28 15.14 -19.33 -22.52
N LEU A 29 14.64 -18.99 -21.33
CA LEU A 29 13.27 -19.32 -20.94
C LEU A 29 12.25 -18.61 -21.82
N LEU A 30 12.45 -17.31 -22.10
CA LEU A 30 11.54 -16.54 -22.95
C LEU A 30 11.49 -17.06 -24.38
N GLU A 31 12.64 -17.47 -24.94
CA GLU A 31 12.74 -18.08 -26.28
C GLU A 31 12.07 -19.47 -26.34
N SER A 32 12.14 -20.25 -25.26
CA SER A 32 11.56 -21.56 -25.18
C SER A 32 10.08 -21.60 -24.77
N MET A 33 9.51 -20.44 -24.36
CA MET A 33 8.12 -20.36 -23.97
C MET A 33 7.19 -20.48 -25.18
N GLU A 34 6.59 -21.65 -25.33
CA GLU A 34 5.37 -21.75 -26.14
C GLU A 34 4.23 -21.05 -25.36
N LEU A 35 3.57 -20.10 -25.99
CA LEU A 35 2.37 -19.45 -25.47
C LEU A 35 1.17 -20.43 -25.52
N THR A 36 1.31 -21.55 -24.83
CA THR A 36 0.30 -22.61 -24.74
C THR A 36 -0.78 -22.31 -23.71
N GLY A 37 -1.01 -21.05 -23.39
CA GLY A 37 -2.05 -20.63 -22.46
C GLY A 37 -3.43 -21.00 -22.99
N LYS A 38 -4.23 -21.75 -22.21
CA LYS A 38 -5.67 -21.88 -22.46
C LYS A 38 -6.22 -20.50 -22.75
N LYS A 39 -6.83 -20.33 -23.93
CA LYS A 39 -7.46 -19.07 -24.35
C LYS A 39 -8.77 -18.87 -23.60
N GLU A 40 -8.69 -18.77 -22.28
CA GLU A 40 -9.79 -18.40 -21.41
C GLU A 40 -9.70 -16.91 -21.12
N LYS A 41 -10.72 -16.17 -21.48
CA LYS A 41 -10.82 -14.73 -21.26
C LYS A 41 -11.86 -14.48 -20.18
N ARG A 42 -11.40 -14.03 -19.02
CA ARG A 42 -12.26 -13.65 -17.88
C ARG A 42 -12.49 -12.15 -17.94
N ILE A 43 -13.74 -11.72 -18.12
CA ILE A 43 -14.14 -10.33 -18.34
C ILE A 43 -15.03 -9.89 -17.20
N LEU A 44 -14.61 -8.87 -16.44
CA LEU A 44 -15.47 -8.18 -15.49
C LEU A 44 -16.24 -7.09 -16.23
N LYS A 45 -17.57 -7.14 -16.19
CA LYS A 45 -18.42 -6.04 -16.67
C LYS A 45 -18.48 -4.95 -15.60
N VAL A 46 -18.17 -3.73 -15.98
CA VAL A 46 -18.09 -2.57 -15.09
C VAL A 46 -19.07 -1.50 -15.54
N PRO A 47 -20.19 -1.30 -14.83
CA PRO A 47 -21.11 -0.21 -15.11
C PRO A 47 -20.44 1.13 -14.85
N VAL A 48 -20.57 2.08 -15.77
CA VAL A 48 -19.98 3.41 -15.68
C VAL A 48 -20.99 4.46 -16.08
N CYS A 49 -21.24 5.42 -15.21
CA CYS A 49 -21.94 6.64 -15.57
C CYS A 49 -20.91 7.64 -16.10
N TYR A 50 -20.99 7.96 -17.37
CA TYR A 50 -20.11 8.88 -18.05
C TYR A 50 -20.66 10.30 -17.97
N GLY A 51 -19.78 11.29 -18.09
CA GLY A 51 -20.15 12.69 -18.15
C GLY A 51 -20.76 13.25 -16.85
N ALA A 52 -21.62 14.24 -16.97
CA ALA A 52 -22.25 14.94 -15.87
C ALA A 52 -21.23 15.31 -14.77
N ARG A 53 -21.57 15.06 -13.50
CA ARG A 53 -20.67 15.31 -12.38
C ARG A 53 -19.51 14.32 -12.25
N PHE A 54 -19.51 13.22 -12.99
CA PHE A 54 -18.52 12.16 -12.91
C PHE A 54 -17.42 12.25 -13.97
N GLY A 55 -17.73 12.84 -15.12
CA GLY A 55 -16.79 13.02 -16.23
C GLY A 55 -16.30 14.46 -16.34
N ALA A 56 -15.65 14.96 -15.30
CA ALA A 56 -15.25 16.37 -15.18
C ALA A 56 -14.38 16.88 -16.35
N ASP A 57 -13.70 15.99 -17.06
CA ASP A 57 -12.79 16.37 -18.15
C ASP A 57 -13.32 16.05 -19.54
N LEU A 58 -14.51 15.44 -19.68
CA LEU A 58 -15.06 15.07 -20.99
C LEU A 58 -15.22 16.28 -21.90
N HIS A 59 -15.73 17.40 -21.38
CA HIS A 59 -15.89 18.61 -22.16
C HIS A 59 -14.57 19.22 -22.67
N ASP A 60 -13.52 19.13 -21.87
CA ASP A 60 -12.19 19.54 -22.31
C ASP A 60 -11.62 18.55 -23.34
N MET A 61 -11.94 17.28 -23.20
CA MET A 61 -11.53 16.23 -24.15
C MET A 61 -12.22 16.40 -25.51
N GLU A 62 -13.50 16.78 -25.56
CA GLU A 62 -14.20 17.11 -26.83
C GLU A 62 -13.41 18.14 -27.65
N LYS A 63 -12.98 19.21 -26.97
CA LYS A 63 -12.19 20.28 -27.61
C LYS A 63 -10.82 19.82 -28.05
N LEU A 64 -10.16 19.00 -27.21
CA LEU A 64 -8.80 18.55 -27.45
C LEU A 64 -8.72 17.50 -28.57
N LEU A 65 -9.72 16.63 -28.65
CA LEU A 65 -9.74 15.48 -29.55
C LEU A 65 -10.58 15.73 -30.82
N HIS A 66 -11.34 16.83 -30.86
CA HIS A 66 -12.30 17.15 -31.94
C HIS A 66 -13.34 16.03 -32.17
N LEU A 67 -13.77 15.38 -31.08
CA LEU A 67 -14.82 14.36 -31.03
C LEU A 67 -15.92 14.82 -30.10
N ASP A 68 -17.17 14.44 -30.35
CA ASP A 68 -18.21 14.71 -29.36
C ASP A 68 -18.17 13.73 -28.17
N MET A 69 -18.87 14.08 -27.10
CA MET A 69 -18.86 13.28 -25.87
C MET A 69 -19.40 11.87 -26.10
N ASP A 70 -20.44 11.73 -26.89
CA ASP A 70 -21.08 10.42 -27.18
C ASP A 70 -20.14 9.54 -28.01
N GLU A 71 -19.38 10.13 -28.94
CA GLU A 71 -18.34 9.42 -29.68
C GLU A 71 -17.20 8.94 -28.76
N ILE A 72 -16.70 9.80 -27.86
CA ILE A 72 -15.69 9.43 -26.87
C ILE A 72 -16.17 8.25 -26.01
N ILE A 73 -17.41 8.32 -25.52
CA ILE A 73 -18.01 7.28 -24.68
C ILE A 73 -18.16 5.98 -25.49
N ALA A 74 -18.66 6.06 -26.72
CA ALA A 74 -18.85 4.89 -27.57
C ALA A 74 -17.52 4.19 -27.90
N ILE A 75 -16.47 4.97 -28.20
CA ILE A 75 -15.13 4.42 -28.45
C ILE A 75 -14.57 3.77 -27.19
N HIS A 76 -14.70 4.45 -26.02
CA HIS A 76 -14.17 3.95 -24.75
C HIS A 76 -14.90 2.68 -24.27
N SER A 77 -16.20 2.57 -24.44
CA SER A 77 -17.00 1.46 -23.93
C SER A 77 -17.04 0.22 -24.84
N LYS A 78 -16.57 0.34 -26.09
CA LYS A 78 -16.64 -0.72 -27.08
C LYS A 78 -15.70 -1.91 -26.84
N PRO A 79 -14.40 -1.72 -26.52
CA PRO A 79 -13.45 -2.83 -26.44
C PRO A 79 -13.44 -3.49 -25.05
N ASP A 80 -12.91 -4.73 -25.02
CA ASP A 80 -12.50 -5.38 -23.80
C ASP A 80 -11.05 -5.03 -23.50
N TYR A 81 -10.83 -4.33 -22.41
CA TYR A 81 -9.51 -3.88 -22.00
C TYR A 81 -8.78 -4.95 -21.21
N LYS A 82 -7.62 -5.37 -21.67
CA LYS A 82 -6.77 -6.29 -20.91
C LYS A 82 -6.12 -5.57 -19.72
N ILE A 83 -6.16 -6.21 -18.54
CA ILE A 83 -5.43 -5.76 -17.36
C ILE A 83 -3.98 -6.24 -17.47
N TYR A 84 -3.05 -5.34 -17.71
CA TYR A 84 -1.61 -5.67 -17.76
C TYR A 84 -1.00 -5.76 -16.37
N MET A 85 -1.40 -4.88 -15.48
CA MET A 85 -0.95 -4.90 -14.08
C MET A 85 -1.97 -4.25 -13.14
N LEU A 86 -1.84 -4.55 -11.86
CA LEU A 86 -2.44 -3.78 -10.79
C LEU A 86 -1.32 -3.08 -10.02
N GLY A 87 -1.53 -1.81 -9.66
CA GLY A 87 -0.48 -1.04 -8.97
C GLY A 87 -0.96 0.34 -8.54
N PHE A 88 -0.09 1.15 -7.98
CA PHE A 88 -0.37 2.47 -7.44
C PHE A 88 -1.29 2.45 -6.20
N LEU A 89 -2.44 1.78 -6.27
CA LEU A 89 -3.38 1.51 -5.18
C LEU A 89 -3.90 0.08 -5.31
N PRO A 90 -4.33 -0.55 -4.20
CA PRO A 90 -4.98 -1.87 -4.27
C PRO A 90 -6.19 -1.85 -5.20
N GLY A 91 -6.19 -2.74 -6.19
CA GLY A 91 -7.27 -2.80 -7.17
C GLY A 91 -7.26 -1.71 -8.25
N PHE A 92 -6.25 -0.84 -8.31
CA PHE A 92 -6.07 0.06 -9.46
C PHE A 92 -5.60 -0.75 -10.66
N VAL A 93 -6.39 -0.73 -11.71
CA VAL A 93 -6.16 -1.48 -12.95
C VAL A 93 -5.51 -0.59 -14.00
N TYR A 94 -4.38 -1.06 -14.56
CA TYR A 94 -3.76 -0.47 -15.73
C TYR A 94 -4.21 -1.24 -16.96
N LEU A 95 -5.05 -0.60 -17.76
CA LEU A 95 -5.72 -1.18 -18.90
C LEU A 95 -5.03 -0.75 -20.19
N GLY A 96 -4.70 -1.71 -21.04
CA GLY A 96 -4.16 -1.47 -22.38
C GLY A 96 -5.18 -1.74 -23.47
N GLY A 97 -4.90 -1.22 -24.65
CA GLY A 97 -5.80 -1.34 -25.80
C GLY A 97 -6.78 -0.16 -25.95
N LEU A 98 -6.43 0.99 -25.35
CA LEU A 98 -7.19 2.23 -25.60
C LEU A 98 -7.01 2.65 -27.06
N ASP A 99 -8.12 3.00 -27.71
CA ASP A 99 -8.12 3.55 -29.05
C ASP A 99 -7.36 4.89 -29.10
N GLU A 100 -6.42 5.02 -30.04
CA GLU A 100 -5.55 6.20 -30.15
C GLU A 100 -6.34 7.49 -30.36
N ARG A 101 -7.53 7.44 -30.94
CA ARG A 101 -8.41 8.60 -31.17
C ARG A 101 -8.85 9.29 -29.87
N ILE A 102 -8.93 8.53 -28.75
CA ILE A 102 -9.30 9.07 -27.45
C ILE A 102 -8.12 9.11 -26.46
N ALA A 103 -6.91 8.81 -26.92
CA ALA A 103 -5.70 8.98 -26.13
C ALA A 103 -5.43 10.46 -25.90
N CYS A 104 -5.24 10.86 -24.63
CA CYS A 104 -4.95 12.25 -24.33
C CYS A 104 -3.99 12.44 -23.15
N PRO A 105 -3.22 13.54 -23.14
CA PRO A 105 -2.24 13.81 -22.09
C PRO A 105 -2.92 13.94 -20.73
N ARG A 106 -2.16 13.59 -19.68
CA ARG A 106 -2.54 13.87 -18.29
C ARG A 106 -2.69 15.37 -18.06
N LEU A 107 -3.43 15.74 -17.02
CA LEU A 107 -3.49 17.13 -16.58
C LEU A 107 -2.10 17.65 -16.22
N PRO A 108 -1.78 18.92 -16.55
CA PRO A 108 -0.50 19.55 -16.19
C PRO A 108 -0.24 19.53 -14.67
N ALA A 109 -1.29 19.75 -13.87
CA ALA A 109 -1.27 19.65 -12.42
C ALA A 109 -2.23 18.54 -11.97
N PRO A 110 -1.76 17.54 -11.21
CA PRO A 110 -2.63 16.50 -10.70
C PRO A 110 -3.62 17.06 -9.67
N ARG A 111 -4.83 16.52 -9.66
CA ARG A 111 -5.82 16.79 -8.62
C ARG A 111 -5.34 16.26 -7.27
N VAL A 112 -5.59 17.01 -6.21
CA VAL A 112 -5.28 16.60 -4.83
C VAL A 112 -6.12 15.37 -4.43
N ARG A 113 -7.37 15.30 -4.92
CA ARG A 113 -8.29 14.21 -4.61
C ARG A 113 -9.16 13.83 -5.80
N ILE A 114 -9.14 12.56 -6.16
CA ILE A 114 -10.04 11.90 -7.10
C ILE A 114 -10.93 10.96 -6.28
N ALA A 115 -12.21 10.89 -6.61
CA ALA A 115 -13.16 10.01 -5.89
C ALA A 115 -12.93 8.52 -6.22
N PRO A 116 -13.25 7.59 -5.30
CA PRO A 116 -13.25 6.16 -5.59
C PRO A 116 -14.22 5.84 -6.73
N GLY A 117 -13.87 4.89 -7.57
CA GLY A 117 -14.64 4.48 -8.73
C GLY A 117 -14.46 5.39 -9.96
N ALA A 118 -13.72 6.49 -9.85
CA ALA A 118 -13.47 7.36 -11.01
C ALA A 118 -12.76 6.61 -12.13
N VAL A 119 -13.28 6.74 -13.36
CA VAL A 119 -12.71 6.19 -14.59
C VAL A 119 -12.02 7.31 -15.34
N GLY A 120 -10.79 7.07 -15.77
CA GLY A 120 -9.99 8.11 -16.41
C GLY A 120 -9.06 7.61 -17.50
N ILE A 121 -8.60 8.57 -18.33
CA ILE A 121 -7.63 8.36 -19.41
C ILE A 121 -6.36 9.13 -19.08
N GLY A 122 -5.22 8.49 -19.28
CA GLY A 122 -3.91 9.09 -19.08
C GLY A 122 -2.90 8.60 -20.11
N GLY A 123 -2.59 9.41 -21.13
CA GLY A 123 -1.84 8.97 -22.29
C GLY A 123 -2.63 7.94 -23.12
N SER A 124 -2.03 6.82 -23.43
CA SER A 124 -2.64 5.69 -24.15
C SER A 124 -3.27 4.64 -23.22
N GLN A 125 -3.57 4.99 -21.98
CA GLN A 125 -4.09 4.08 -20.97
C GLN A 125 -5.43 4.56 -20.41
N THR A 126 -6.28 3.62 -20.03
CA THR A 126 -7.46 3.89 -19.20
C THR A 126 -7.39 3.08 -17.93
N GLY A 127 -8.18 3.44 -16.91
CA GLY A 127 -8.18 2.74 -15.63
C GLY A 127 -9.24 3.26 -14.68
N ILE A 128 -9.33 2.59 -13.51
CA ILE A 128 -10.32 2.87 -12.47
C ILE A 128 -9.58 3.16 -11.17
N TYR A 129 -9.89 4.29 -10.52
CA TYR A 129 -9.39 4.64 -9.20
C TYR A 129 -10.18 3.88 -8.13
N PRO A 130 -9.60 2.87 -7.45
CA PRO A 130 -10.34 2.06 -6.47
C PRO A 130 -10.59 2.79 -5.16
N LEU A 131 -9.72 3.75 -4.82
CA LEU A 131 -9.75 4.52 -3.58
C LEU A 131 -9.55 6.01 -3.86
N ALA A 132 -9.96 6.85 -2.92
CA ALA A 132 -9.68 8.28 -3.00
C ALA A 132 -8.17 8.53 -3.01
N SER A 133 -7.67 9.26 -4.01
CA SER A 133 -6.23 9.51 -4.17
C SER A 133 -5.97 10.76 -5.01
N PRO A 134 -4.77 11.34 -4.92
CA PRO A 134 -4.31 12.30 -5.92
C PRO A 134 -4.17 11.62 -7.29
N GLY A 135 -4.35 12.38 -8.38
CA GLY A 135 -4.14 11.86 -9.72
C GLY A 135 -4.29 12.90 -10.82
N GLY A 136 -3.62 12.67 -11.94
CA GLY A 136 -3.58 13.60 -13.08
C GLY A 136 -4.27 13.06 -14.35
N TRP A 137 -4.97 11.91 -14.28
CA TRP A 137 -5.69 11.40 -15.43
C TRP A 137 -6.96 12.21 -15.68
N ARG A 138 -7.38 12.29 -16.92
CA ARG A 138 -8.62 12.96 -17.30
C ARG A 138 -9.80 12.07 -16.97
N LEU A 139 -10.71 12.59 -16.15
CA LEU A 139 -11.85 11.83 -15.63
C LEU A 139 -13.01 11.90 -16.64
N ILE A 140 -13.49 10.73 -17.07
CA ILE A 140 -14.54 10.57 -18.05
C ILE A 140 -15.85 10.02 -17.48
N GLY A 141 -15.81 9.39 -16.31
CA GLY A 141 -16.97 8.79 -15.66
C GLY A 141 -16.64 8.22 -14.29
N GLN A 142 -17.62 7.52 -13.71
CA GLN A 142 -17.45 6.82 -12.43
C GLN A 142 -18.25 5.52 -12.43
N THR A 143 -17.62 4.47 -11.88
CA THR A 143 -18.31 3.21 -11.58
C THR A 143 -18.84 3.21 -10.14
N PRO A 144 -20.01 2.62 -9.89
CA PRO A 144 -20.52 2.38 -8.55
C PRO A 144 -19.87 1.20 -7.84
N ILE A 145 -19.12 0.34 -8.55
CA ILE A 145 -18.50 -0.87 -8.02
C ILE A 145 -17.23 -0.51 -7.23
N ASP A 146 -17.07 -1.12 -6.06
CA ASP A 146 -15.83 -1.05 -5.29
C ASP A 146 -14.84 -2.09 -5.85
N MET A 147 -13.84 -1.64 -6.62
CA MET A 147 -12.77 -2.50 -7.17
C MET A 147 -11.93 -3.15 -6.07
N TYR A 148 -11.82 -2.50 -4.93
CA TYR A 148 -11.16 -2.98 -3.72
C TYR A 148 -12.07 -2.83 -2.50
N ASP A 149 -12.24 -3.91 -1.74
CA ASP A 149 -12.91 -3.92 -0.45
C ASP A 149 -12.16 -4.91 0.49
N PRO A 150 -11.53 -4.41 1.57
CA PRO A 150 -10.76 -5.26 2.49
C PRO A 150 -11.61 -6.29 3.24
N ASN A 151 -12.94 -6.12 3.27
CA ASN A 151 -13.87 -7.01 3.96
C ASN A 151 -14.36 -8.17 3.08
N ARG A 152 -14.06 -8.16 1.79
CA ARG A 152 -14.33 -9.31 0.91
C ARG A 152 -13.32 -10.43 1.15
N GLU A 153 -13.74 -11.67 0.95
CA GLU A 153 -12.85 -12.83 0.96
C GLU A 153 -11.72 -12.67 -0.08
N GLN A 154 -12.08 -12.17 -1.27
CA GLN A 154 -11.14 -11.69 -2.28
C GLN A 154 -11.23 -10.16 -2.33
N PRO A 155 -10.32 -9.45 -1.66
CA PRO A 155 -10.38 -7.98 -1.55
C PRO A 155 -10.40 -7.25 -2.88
N ILE A 156 -9.82 -7.84 -3.94
CA ILE A 156 -9.72 -7.27 -5.28
C ILE A 156 -10.47 -8.14 -6.27
N LEU A 157 -11.33 -7.53 -7.08
CA LEU A 157 -12.24 -8.23 -8.00
C LEU A 157 -11.53 -8.89 -9.18
N VAL A 158 -10.35 -8.42 -9.54
CA VAL A 158 -9.64 -8.78 -10.78
C VAL A 158 -8.17 -9.06 -10.51
N LYS A 159 -7.52 -9.69 -11.47
CA LYS A 159 -6.07 -9.94 -11.49
C LYS A 159 -5.47 -9.57 -12.85
N ALA A 160 -4.14 -9.44 -12.91
CA ALA A 160 -3.45 -9.27 -14.18
C ALA A 160 -3.78 -10.44 -15.13
N GLY A 161 -4.04 -10.12 -16.39
CA GLY A 161 -4.51 -11.07 -17.42
C GLY A 161 -6.03 -11.13 -17.58
N ASP A 162 -6.83 -10.68 -16.61
CA ASP A 162 -8.28 -10.48 -16.77
C ASP A 162 -8.58 -9.30 -17.71
N TYR A 163 -9.84 -9.14 -18.03
CA TYR A 163 -10.34 -8.05 -18.90
C TYR A 163 -11.43 -7.24 -18.19
N ILE A 164 -11.53 -5.98 -18.56
CA ILE A 164 -12.63 -5.07 -18.18
C ILE A 164 -13.44 -4.72 -19.41
N ARG A 165 -14.77 -4.84 -19.31
CA ARG A 165 -15.74 -4.32 -20.28
C ARG A 165 -16.55 -3.24 -19.62
N PHE A 166 -16.37 -2.00 -20.05
CA PHE A 166 -17.16 -0.88 -19.55
C PHE A 166 -18.57 -0.91 -20.15
N GLN A 167 -19.57 -0.73 -19.28
CA GLN A 167 -20.97 -0.66 -19.67
C GLN A 167 -21.52 0.73 -19.31
N PRO A 168 -21.86 1.57 -20.30
CA PRO A 168 -22.51 2.84 -20.02
C PRO A 168 -23.85 2.62 -19.30
N VAL A 169 -24.06 3.31 -18.19
CA VAL A 169 -25.30 3.30 -17.41
C VAL A 169 -25.77 4.72 -17.13
N GLY A 170 -27.08 4.89 -16.96
CA GLY A 170 -27.67 6.15 -16.58
C GLY A 170 -27.42 6.49 -15.11
N LEU A 171 -27.64 7.77 -14.75
CA LEU A 171 -27.40 8.26 -13.39
C LEU A 171 -28.27 7.55 -12.34
N LEU A 172 -29.54 7.27 -12.65
CA LEU A 172 -30.45 6.58 -11.73
C LEU A 172 -30.00 5.13 -11.49
N GLU A 173 -29.65 4.42 -12.55
CA GLU A 173 -29.13 3.06 -12.48
C GLU A 173 -27.80 3.01 -11.69
N TRP A 174 -26.93 4.00 -11.89
CA TRP A 174 -25.70 4.13 -11.10
C TRP A 174 -26.00 4.20 -9.60
N TYR A 175 -27.01 5.00 -9.18
CA TYR A 175 -27.40 5.09 -7.77
C TYR A 175 -27.99 3.81 -7.22
N ASP A 176 -28.82 3.10 -8.02
CA ASP A 176 -29.41 1.85 -7.60
C ASP A 176 -28.33 0.77 -7.41
N ILE A 177 -27.39 0.68 -8.34
CA ILE A 177 -26.22 -0.21 -8.20
C ILE A 177 -25.37 0.20 -6.99
N LYS A 178 -25.10 1.50 -6.79
CA LYS A 178 -24.29 1.96 -5.64
C LYS A 178 -24.95 1.65 -4.31
N ARG A 179 -26.26 1.75 -4.23
CA ARG A 179 -27.04 1.33 -3.04
C ARG A 179 -26.87 -0.18 -2.82
N ALA A 180 -27.07 -0.99 -3.84
CA ALA A 180 -26.91 -2.44 -3.75
C ALA A 180 -25.47 -2.86 -3.37
N VAL A 181 -24.43 -2.13 -3.85
CA VAL A 181 -23.03 -2.34 -3.44
C VAL A 181 -22.86 -2.01 -1.95
N THR A 182 -23.43 -0.90 -1.49
CA THR A 182 -23.37 -0.48 -0.07
C THR A 182 -24.07 -1.49 0.83
N ASP A 183 -25.23 -1.98 0.41
CA ASP A 183 -26.04 -2.99 1.13
C ASP A 183 -25.49 -4.41 0.98
N ARG A 184 -24.36 -4.57 0.24
CA ARG A 184 -23.70 -5.86 -0.03
C ARG A 184 -24.60 -6.88 -0.75
N THR A 185 -25.54 -6.41 -1.52
CA THR A 185 -26.47 -7.24 -2.32
C THR A 185 -26.11 -7.28 -3.82
N TYR A 186 -25.22 -6.38 -4.26
CA TYR A 186 -24.77 -6.36 -5.65
C TYR A 186 -23.73 -7.42 -5.94
N SER A 187 -23.92 -8.15 -7.05
CA SER A 187 -22.97 -9.14 -7.57
C SER A 187 -22.47 -8.69 -8.95
N PRO A 188 -21.19 -8.31 -9.11
CA PRO A 188 -20.63 -7.97 -10.39
C PRO A 188 -20.73 -9.14 -11.39
N GLU A 189 -21.06 -8.84 -12.62
CA GLU A 189 -21.14 -9.83 -13.69
C GLU A 189 -19.74 -10.14 -14.24
N ILE A 190 -19.37 -11.42 -14.22
CA ILE A 190 -18.13 -11.92 -14.79
C ILE A 190 -18.49 -12.87 -15.94
N VAL A 191 -17.94 -12.60 -17.11
CA VAL A 191 -18.11 -13.45 -18.31
C VAL A 191 -16.82 -14.21 -18.53
N ILE A 192 -16.94 -15.53 -18.70
CA ILE A 192 -15.83 -16.39 -19.10
C ILE A 192 -16.05 -16.83 -20.54
N GLU A 193 -15.16 -16.38 -21.41
CA GLU A 193 -15.13 -16.78 -22.83
C GLU A 193 -14.01 -17.80 -23.02
N ARG A 194 -14.36 -18.96 -23.60
CA ARG A 194 -13.41 -20.02 -23.99
C ARG A 194 -13.53 -20.27 -25.48
N GLU A 195 -12.40 -20.49 -26.13
CA GLU A 195 -12.38 -20.79 -27.57
C GLU A 195 -13.27 -22.02 -27.88
N GLY A 196 -14.23 -21.88 -28.78
CA GLY A 196 -15.16 -22.94 -29.17
C GLY A 196 -16.34 -23.19 -28.24
N SER A 197 -16.52 -22.40 -27.17
CA SER A 197 -17.62 -22.51 -26.21
C SER A 197 -18.50 -21.26 -26.21
N LYS A 198 -19.76 -21.41 -25.79
CA LYS A 198 -20.60 -20.23 -25.51
C LYS A 198 -20.07 -19.50 -24.27
N PRO A 199 -20.17 -18.16 -24.21
CA PRO A 199 -19.79 -17.40 -23.00
C PRO A 199 -20.57 -17.87 -21.79
N GLU A 200 -19.89 -18.10 -20.68
CA GLU A 200 -20.47 -18.49 -19.40
C GLU A 200 -20.52 -17.26 -18.49
N ILE A 201 -21.68 -16.96 -17.91
CA ILE A 201 -21.84 -15.88 -16.92
C ILE A 201 -21.70 -16.48 -15.54
N VAL A 202 -20.68 -16.04 -14.79
CA VAL A 202 -20.41 -16.48 -13.41
C VAL A 202 -20.65 -15.30 -12.48
N SER A 203 -21.81 -15.24 -11.87
CA SER A 203 -22.18 -14.13 -10.98
C SER A 203 -21.86 -14.35 -9.49
N ASN A 204 -21.53 -15.57 -9.07
CA ASN A 204 -21.62 -15.96 -7.65
C ASN A 204 -20.28 -16.21 -6.92
N ALA A 205 -19.13 -16.17 -7.57
CA ALA A 205 -17.88 -16.64 -6.94
C ALA A 205 -17.08 -15.58 -6.17
N VAL A 206 -17.43 -14.30 -6.24
CA VAL A 206 -16.57 -13.20 -5.74
C VAL A 206 -17.13 -12.51 -4.49
N HIS A 207 -18.31 -12.92 -3.99
CA HIS A 207 -19.04 -12.20 -2.93
C HIS A 207 -19.17 -12.90 -1.58
N ALA A 208 -18.42 -13.96 -1.33
CA ALA A 208 -18.32 -14.47 0.03
C ALA A 208 -17.64 -13.38 0.89
N TYR A 209 -18.45 -12.55 1.53
CA TYR A 209 -17.96 -11.76 2.65
C TYR A 209 -17.63 -12.74 3.77
N SER A 210 -16.43 -12.63 4.31
CA SER A 210 -16.06 -13.39 5.49
C SER A 210 -17.13 -13.16 6.55
N LYS A 211 -17.88 -14.21 6.92
CA LYS A 211 -18.92 -14.16 7.97
C LYS A 211 -18.35 -13.74 9.33
N ASN A 212 -17.03 -13.65 9.49
CA ASN A 212 -16.32 -13.43 10.74
C ASN A 212 -15.66 -12.05 10.89
N ARG A 213 -15.98 -11.07 10.04
CA ARG A 213 -15.52 -9.69 10.26
C ARG A 213 -16.68 -8.73 10.32
N LYS A 214 -17.47 -8.85 11.39
CA LYS A 214 -18.24 -7.72 11.88
C LYS A 214 -17.25 -6.71 12.45
N THR A 215 -17.05 -5.61 11.74
CA THR A 215 -16.54 -4.36 12.32
C THR A 215 -17.69 -3.77 13.14
N GLU A 216 -18.05 -4.43 14.21
CA GLU A 216 -18.76 -3.79 15.30
C GLU A 216 -17.69 -3.30 16.26
N CYS A 217 -17.45 -1.99 16.26
CA CYS A 217 -16.93 -1.27 17.42
C CYS A 217 -17.98 -1.29 18.55
N THR A 218 -18.58 -2.43 18.81
CA THR A 218 -19.39 -2.73 19.99
C THR A 218 -18.91 -4.08 20.50
N GLY A 219 -18.29 -4.03 21.69
CA GLY A 219 -17.71 -5.20 22.33
C GLY A 219 -18.68 -6.35 22.46
N GLN A 220 -18.54 -7.34 21.61
CA GLN A 220 -18.95 -8.71 21.90
C GLN A 220 -18.02 -9.68 21.16
N LYS A 221 -17.30 -10.46 21.93
CA LYS A 221 -16.37 -11.53 21.55
C LYS A 221 -17.14 -12.75 21.02
N PRO A 222 -16.56 -13.55 20.08
CA PRO A 222 -16.89 -14.96 20.03
C PRO A 222 -16.33 -15.65 21.29
N ASP A 223 -17.10 -16.60 21.84
CA ASP A 223 -16.75 -17.41 23.00
C ASP A 223 -15.48 -18.26 22.77
N SER A 224 -14.33 -17.66 22.92
CA SER A 224 -13.12 -18.25 23.41
C SER A 224 -12.78 -17.47 24.68
N GLU A 225 -12.48 -18.11 25.75
CA GLU A 225 -12.10 -17.53 27.04
C GLU A 225 -11.30 -16.25 26.85
N ALA A 226 -11.85 -15.12 27.32
CA ALA A 226 -11.25 -13.81 27.16
C ALA A 226 -9.92 -13.80 27.92
N LYS A 227 -8.82 -14.08 27.21
CA LYS A 227 -7.47 -13.92 27.77
C LYS A 227 -7.31 -12.46 28.17
N THR A 228 -7.03 -12.19 29.42
CA THR A 228 -6.72 -10.85 29.90
C THR A 228 -5.48 -10.38 29.15
N PRO A 229 -5.48 -9.25 28.44
CA PRO A 229 -4.32 -8.78 27.74
C PRO A 229 -3.17 -8.56 28.73
N ALA A 230 -1.98 -9.01 28.37
CA ALA A 230 -0.80 -8.94 29.24
C ALA A 230 -0.44 -7.48 29.59
N MET A 231 -0.66 -6.56 28.65
CA MET A 231 -0.39 -5.14 28.84
C MET A 231 -1.30 -4.27 27.94
N ARG A 232 -1.61 -3.07 28.41
CA ARG A 232 -2.28 -2.01 27.64
C ARG A 232 -1.47 -0.72 27.70
N LEU A 233 -1.46 -0.01 26.57
CA LEU A 233 -0.84 1.31 26.47
C LEU A 233 -1.92 2.33 26.12
N THR A 234 -2.15 3.31 26.98
CA THR A 234 -3.08 4.41 26.69
C THR A 234 -2.28 5.62 26.23
N VAL A 235 -2.51 6.06 25.01
CA VAL A 235 -1.81 7.15 24.36
C VAL A 235 -2.20 8.49 25.01
N VAL A 236 -1.23 9.20 25.56
CA VAL A 236 -1.41 10.57 26.10
C VAL A 236 -1.14 11.58 24.99
N SER A 237 -0.02 11.41 24.27
CA SER A 237 0.34 12.24 23.11
C SER A 237 0.91 11.33 22.01
N PRO A 238 0.44 11.43 20.76
CA PRO A 238 0.90 10.55 19.69
C PRO A 238 2.23 10.98 19.06
N GLY A 239 2.79 12.13 19.45
CA GLY A 239 3.90 12.76 18.73
C GLY A 239 3.47 13.28 17.35
N ALA A 240 4.43 13.60 16.49
CA ALA A 240 4.15 14.13 15.15
C ALA A 240 3.47 13.10 14.23
N MET A 241 3.95 11.87 14.25
CA MET A 241 3.35 10.74 13.52
C MET A 241 3.82 9.42 14.11
N THR A 242 2.92 8.70 14.75
CA THR A 242 3.15 7.34 15.27
C THR A 242 2.18 6.38 14.61
N THR A 243 2.72 5.28 14.06
CA THR A 243 1.95 4.22 13.41
C THR A 243 2.39 2.85 13.89
N VAL A 244 1.47 1.89 13.85
CA VAL A 244 1.79 0.48 14.07
C VAL A 244 2.42 -0.08 12.80
N GLN A 245 3.60 -0.69 12.93
CA GLN A 245 4.32 -1.30 11.80
C GLN A 245 4.88 -2.67 12.21
N ASP A 246 4.92 -3.60 11.26
CA ASP A 246 5.62 -4.88 11.37
C ASP A 246 6.70 -5.01 10.27
N ALA A 247 7.09 -6.23 9.91
CA ALA A 247 8.05 -6.47 8.84
C ALA A 247 7.56 -6.01 7.45
N GLY A 248 6.26 -5.87 7.29
CA GLY A 248 5.60 -5.47 6.04
C GLY A 248 4.72 -6.55 5.42
N ARG A 249 3.92 -6.13 4.44
CA ARG A 249 2.92 -6.93 3.73
C ARG A 249 3.53 -7.53 2.47
N PHE A 250 3.95 -8.78 2.55
CA PHE A 250 4.56 -9.51 1.44
C PHE A 250 3.53 -10.35 0.68
N GLY A 251 3.80 -10.61 -0.61
CA GLY A 251 2.98 -11.49 -1.44
C GLY A 251 1.74 -10.84 -2.07
N SER A 252 1.43 -9.59 -1.74
CA SER A 252 0.24 -8.88 -2.25
C SER A 252 0.56 -7.78 -3.27
N GLN A 253 1.80 -7.67 -3.73
CA GLN A 253 2.23 -6.66 -4.70
C GLN A 253 1.58 -6.86 -6.07
N ASN A 254 1.34 -8.10 -6.47
CA ASN A 254 0.61 -8.45 -7.71
C ASN A 254 -0.84 -7.96 -7.72
N ALA A 255 -1.38 -7.65 -6.55
CA ALA A 255 -2.69 -7.05 -6.35
C ALA A 255 -2.64 -5.50 -6.22
N GLY A 256 -1.47 -4.90 -6.45
CA GLY A 256 -1.24 -3.46 -6.32
C GLY A 256 -1.08 -2.97 -4.88
N MET A 257 -0.96 -3.90 -3.91
CA MET A 257 -0.77 -3.53 -2.52
C MET A 257 0.70 -3.20 -2.25
N THR A 258 0.95 -2.04 -1.67
CA THR A 258 2.30 -1.66 -1.21
C THR A 258 2.69 -2.45 0.03
N GLN A 259 3.98 -2.73 0.17
CA GLN A 259 4.51 -3.55 1.26
C GLN A 259 4.26 -2.92 2.63
N SER A 260 4.33 -1.59 2.77
CA SER A 260 4.35 -0.92 4.08
C SER A 260 5.50 -1.45 4.98
N GLY A 261 5.29 -1.63 6.26
CA GLY A 261 6.29 -2.14 7.18
C GLY A 261 7.21 -1.05 7.75
N ALA A 262 8.04 -1.43 8.71
CA ALA A 262 9.02 -0.54 9.29
C ALA A 262 10.00 0.00 8.24
N MET A 263 10.28 1.31 8.27
CA MET A 263 11.23 1.94 7.32
C MET A 263 12.66 1.50 7.56
N ASP A 264 13.07 1.43 8.83
CA ASP A 264 14.35 0.85 9.24
C ASP A 264 14.12 -0.55 9.80
N GLN A 265 14.30 -1.53 8.93
CA GLN A 265 14.12 -2.95 9.26
C GLN A 265 15.15 -3.46 10.29
N ALA A 266 16.34 -2.83 10.36
CA ALA A 266 17.36 -3.24 11.32
C ALA A 266 16.98 -2.78 12.72
N ALA A 267 16.58 -1.52 12.88
CA ALA A 267 16.10 -0.98 14.15
C ALA A 267 14.84 -1.72 14.63
N TYR A 268 13.87 -1.96 13.74
CA TYR A 268 12.67 -2.74 14.02
C TYR A 268 12.96 -4.15 14.57
N ARG A 269 13.85 -4.90 13.88
CA ARG A 269 14.22 -6.25 14.29
C ARG A 269 14.98 -6.25 15.62
N LEU A 270 15.85 -5.26 15.84
CA LEU A 270 16.57 -5.11 17.08
C LEU A 270 15.61 -4.85 18.23
N ALA A 271 14.64 -3.92 18.06
CA ALA A 271 13.65 -3.62 19.09
C ALA A 271 12.88 -4.89 19.52
N ASN A 272 12.37 -5.67 18.56
CA ASN A 272 11.66 -6.91 18.83
C ASN A 272 12.55 -7.95 19.55
N ARG A 273 13.80 -8.12 19.12
CA ARG A 273 14.73 -9.07 19.75
C ARG A 273 15.06 -8.69 21.21
N LEU A 274 15.12 -7.41 21.52
CA LEU A 274 15.40 -6.94 22.89
C LEU A 274 14.28 -7.29 23.86
N VAL A 275 13.03 -7.26 23.42
CA VAL A 275 11.85 -7.63 24.21
C VAL A 275 11.43 -9.10 24.01
N GLU A 276 12.30 -9.92 23.42
CA GLU A 276 12.12 -11.37 23.23
C GLU A 276 10.97 -11.79 22.30
N ASN A 277 10.55 -10.90 21.42
CA ASN A 277 9.60 -11.23 20.39
C ASN A 277 10.23 -12.16 19.32
N GLU A 278 9.42 -13.04 18.71
CA GLU A 278 9.91 -14.02 17.72
C GLU A 278 10.30 -13.41 16.36
N GLY A 279 9.94 -12.14 16.10
CA GLY A 279 10.49 -11.36 14.99
C GLY A 279 9.50 -10.97 13.89
N GLY A 280 8.21 -11.20 14.11
CA GLY A 280 7.12 -10.73 13.21
C GLY A 280 6.16 -9.76 13.87
N GLU A 281 6.36 -9.47 15.15
CA GLU A 281 5.46 -8.70 15.97
C GLU A 281 5.47 -7.23 15.58
N ALA A 282 4.28 -6.62 15.71
CA ALA A 282 4.11 -5.22 15.41
C ALA A 282 4.65 -4.32 16.52
N VAL A 283 5.27 -3.23 16.12
CA VAL A 283 5.87 -2.19 16.97
C VAL A 283 5.25 -0.84 16.66
N LEU A 284 5.54 0.16 17.47
CA LEU A 284 5.26 1.56 17.12
C LEU A 284 6.45 2.16 16.39
N GLU A 285 6.20 2.67 15.20
CA GLU A 285 7.15 3.51 14.46
C GLU A 285 6.77 4.97 14.66
N MET A 286 7.69 5.75 15.23
CA MET A 286 7.56 7.17 15.51
C MET A 286 8.41 7.96 14.51
N THR A 287 7.89 9.07 14.01
CA THR A 287 8.59 9.92 13.04
C THR A 287 8.70 11.33 13.61
N VAL A 288 9.91 11.90 13.63
CA VAL A 288 10.30 13.25 14.07
C VAL A 288 10.15 13.47 15.57
N SER A 289 9.01 13.15 16.16
CA SER A 289 8.82 13.18 17.63
C SER A 289 8.09 11.95 18.10
N GLY A 290 8.40 11.52 19.32
CA GLY A 290 7.90 10.30 19.90
C GLY A 290 6.55 10.44 20.59
N ILE A 291 6.04 9.32 21.02
CA ILE A 291 4.77 9.14 21.73
C ILE A 291 4.95 9.29 23.23
N SER A 292 3.91 9.71 23.94
CA SER A 292 3.78 9.47 25.37
C SER A 292 2.53 8.65 25.68
N PHE A 293 2.66 7.74 26.66
CA PHE A 293 1.59 6.82 27.04
C PHE A 293 1.72 6.36 28.49
N THR A 294 0.62 5.88 29.06
CA THR A 294 0.57 5.21 30.35
C THR A 294 0.40 3.70 30.17
N VAL A 295 0.90 2.94 31.14
CA VAL A 295 0.92 1.47 31.12
C VAL A 295 -0.10 0.92 32.11
N GLU A 296 -0.88 -0.09 31.67
CA GLU A 296 -1.67 -0.99 32.49
C GLU A 296 -1.21 -2.44 32.24
N GLY A 297 -0.97 -3.22 33.28
CA GLY A 297 -0.35 -4.54 33.18
C GLY A 297 1.17 -4.48 33.45
N LYS A 298 1.90 -5.47 32.96
CA LYS A 298 3.37 -5.51 33.09
C LYS A 298 4.00 -6.17 31.86
N GLY A 299 5.21 -5.76 31.50
CA GLY A 299 5.93 -6.32 30.36
C GLY A 299 7.28 -5.65 30.17
N LEU A 300 7.89 -5.96 29.02
CA LEU A 300 9.14 -5.33 28.59
C LEU A 300 8.85 -4.36 27.44
N ILE A 301 9.56 -3.25 27.42
CA ILE A 301 9.62 -2.33 26.30
C ILE A 301 11.06 -2.09 25.88
N ALA A 302 11.31 -1.79 24.62
CA ALA A 302 12.62 -1.37 24.12
C ALA A 302 12.48 -0.32 23.04
N VAL A 303 13.35 0.69 23.07
CA VAL A 303 13.40 1.76 22.07
C VAL A 303 14.70 1.66 21.29
N THR A 304 14.58 1.71 19.96
CA THR A 304 15.72 1.68 19.00
C THR A 304 15.53 2.73 17.91
N GLY A 305 16.55 2.93 17.07
CA GLY A 305 16.51 3.92 16.00
C GLY A 305 17.02 5.27 16.45
N ALA A 306 16.38 6.36 16.01
CA ALA A 306 16.77 7.72 16.40
C ALA A 306 16.55 7.96 17.90
N ASP A 307 17.46 8.71 18.51
CA ASP A 307 17.32 9.09 19.91
C ASP A 307 16.22 10.14 20.09
N MET A 308 15.11 9.70 20.65
CA MET A 308 13.99 10.56 21.06
C MET A 308 13.99 10.84 22.56
N LYS A 309 15.11 10.63 23.23
CA LYS A 309 15.30 10.88 24.67
C LYS A 309 14.16 10.25 25.50
N PRO A 310 14.00 8.93 25.41
CA PRO A 310 12.92 8.25 26.11
C PRO A 310 13.09 8.39 27.63
N MET A 311 11.98 8.60 28.32
CA MET A 311 11.89 8.72 29.76
C MET A 311 10.85 7.76 30.32
N LEU A 312 11.14 7.18 31.47
CA LEU A 312 10.22 6.34 32.25
C LEU A 312 9.99 7.02 33.60
N ASN A 313 8.76 7.43 33.87
CA ASN A 313 8.37 8.14 35.09
C ASN A 313 9.25 9.41 35.38
N GLY A 314 9.62 10.11 34.29
CA GLY A 314 10.48 11.31 34.40
C GLY A 314 11.98 11.03 34.46
N GLU A 315 12.41 9.77 34.53
CA GLU A 315 13.83 9.39 34.55
C GLU A 315 14.28 8.89 33.15
N PRO A 316 15.53 9.20 32.73
CA PRO A 316 16.03 8.75 31.43
C PRO A 316 16.01 7.23 31.25
N MET A 317 15.44 6.75 30.17
CA MET A 317 15.41 5.34 29.79
C MET A 317 16.49 5.05 28.75
N PRO A 318 17.26 3.95 28.90
CA PRO A 318 18.32 3.62 27.95
C PRO A 318 17.78 3.19 26.60
N LEU A 319 18.42 3.64 25.51
CA LEU A 319 18.20 3.12 24.15
C LEU A 319 18.81 1.72 24.01
N CYS A 320 18.22 0.93 23.10
CA CYS A 320 18.71 -0.41 22.72
C CYS A 320 18.88 -1.38 23.89
N ARG A 321 18.03 -1.24 24.88
CA ARG A 321 17.94 -2.12 26.03
C ARG A 321 16.48 -2.35 26.40
N ALA A 322 16.14 -3.57 26.79
CA ALA A 322 14.83 -3.87 27.36
C ALA A 322 14.70 -3.24 28.76
N VAL A 323 13.55 -2.64 29.01
CA VAL A 323 13.19 -2.05 30.30
C VAL A 323 11.86 -2.62 30.74
N GLU A 324 11.77 -3.01 32.00
CA GLU A 324 10.53 -3.51 32.61
C GLU A 324 9.59 -2.35 32.92
N VAL A 325 8.32 -2.51 32.56
CA VAL A 325 7.24 -1.56 32.87
C VAL A 325 6.07 -2.27 33.54
N LYS A 326 5.32 -1.53 34.36
CA LYS A 326 4.19 -2.02 35.14
C LYS A 326 3.04 -1.01 35.16
N THR A 327 1.90 -1.45 35.67
CA THR A 327 0.73 -0.59 35.85
C THR A 327 1.09 0.70 36.62
N GLY A 328 0.69 1.83 36.06
CA GLY A 328 0.91 3.17 36.58
C GLY A 328 2.15 3.87 36.04
N ASP A 329 3.03 3.15 35.30
CA ASP A 329 4.18 3.77 34.68
C ASP A 329 3.77 4.69 33.52
N SER A 330 4.51 5.79 33.36
CA SER A 330 4.39 6.74 32.24
C SER A 330 5.67 6.73 31.42
N VAL A 331 5.53 6.58 30.11
CA VAL A 331 6.65 6.66 29.17
C VAL A 331 6.47 7.88 28.28
N GLU A 332 7.52 8.66 28.13
CA GLU A 332 7.51 9.90 27.35
C GLU A 332 8.71 9.93 26.40
N MET A 333 8.51 10.44 25.18
CA MET A 333 9.56 10.60 24.20
C MET A 333 9.45 11.98 23.55
N GLY A 334 10.61 12.61 23.35
CA GLY A 334 10.73 13.94 22.77
C GLY A 334 10.99 13.93 21.27
N PHE A 335 11.68 14.95 20.80
CA PHE A 335 12.08 15.07 19.39
C PHE A 335 13.30 14.21 19.09
N ALA A 336 13.34 13.68 17.87
CA ALA A 336 14.44 12.87 17.37
C ALA A 336 15.73 13.68 17.29
N SER A 337 16.81 13.09 17.76
CA SER A 337 18.20 13.57 17.63
C SER A 337 19.00 12.51 16.89
N GLY A 338 19.71 12.89 15.83
CA GLY A 338 20.50 11.95 15.01
C GLY A 338 19.62 10.88 14.33
N GLY A 339 18.87 11.28 13.32
CA GLY A 339 17.93 10.43 12.59
C GLY A 339 16.52 10.98 12.62
N CYS A 340 15.59 10.23 12.00
CA CYS A 340 14.22 10.70 11.82
C CYS A 340 13.17 9.75 12.45
N ARG A 341 13.51 8.47 12.65
CA ARG A 341 12.56 7.45 13.10
C ARG A 341 13.08 6.65 14.27
N SER A 342 12.18 6.36 15.20
CA SER A 342 12.41 5.49 16.34
C SER A 342 11.35 4.41 16.41
N TYR A 343 11.69 3.29 17.02
CA TYR A 343 10.84 2.10 17.12
C TYR A 343 10.69 1.72 18.59
N LEU A 344 9.45 1.60 19.04
CA LEU A 344 9.12 1.06 20.35
C LEU A 344 8.54 -0.34 20.17
N ALA A 345 9.26 -1.35 20.60
CA ALA A 345 8.75 -2.71 20.74
C ALA A 345 8.22 -2.95 22.16
N VAL A 346 7.25 -3.82 22.22
CA VAL A 346 6.59 -4.29 23.44
C VAL A 346 6.63 -5.80 23.46
N SER A 347 6.87 -6.42 24.61
CA SER A 347 6.80 -7.87 24.71
C SER A 347 5.41 -8.41 24.32
N GLY A 348 5.38 -9.41 23.44
CA GLY A 348 4.16 -9.94 22.80
C GLY A 348 3.68 -9.14 21.59
N GLY A 349 4.25 -7.94 21.32
CA GLY A 349 3.87 -7.07 20.21
C GLY A 349 2.54 -6.35 20.37
N ILE A 350 2.28 -5.38 19.50
CA ILE A 350 1.00 -4.65 19.47
C ILE A 350 -0.05 -5.51 18.77
N ASP A 351 -1.15 -5.80 19.47
CA ASP A 351 -2.25 -6.61 18.96
C ASP A 351 -3.25 -5.76 18.18
N VAL A 352 -3.07 -5.77 16.87
CA VAL A 352 -3.98 -5.16 15.89
C VAL A 352 -4.31 -6.19 14.80
N PRO A 353 -5.43 -6.05 14.09
CA PRO A 353 -5.85 -7.01 13.07
C PRO A 353 -4.78 -7.24 12.00
N VAL A 354 -4.58 -8.51 11.62
CA VAL A 354 -3.76 -8.89 10.46
C VAL A 354 -4.58 -8.68 9.19
N VAL A 355 -4.08 -7.84 8.28
CA VAL A 355 -4.74 -7.56 7.01
C VAL A 355 -3.78 -7.90 5.87
N MET A 356 -4.17 -8.86 5.03
CA MET A 356 -3.34 -9.37 3.93
C MET A 356 -1.93 -9.78 4.41
N GLY A 357 -1.87 -10.51 5.54
CA GLY A 357 -0.64 -11.05 6.09
C GLY A 357 0.24 -10.07 6.88
N SER A 358 -0.23 -8.86 7.19
CA SER A 358 0.56 -7.86 7.93
C SER A 358 -0.31 -7.03 8.87
N ARG A 359 0.29 -6.59 9.99
CA ARG A 359 -0.26 -5.62 10.93
C ARG A 359 0.12 -4.16 10.61
N SER A 360 0.94 -3.94 9.57
CA SER A 360 1.42 -2.60 9.22
C SER A 360 0.33 -1.67 8.76
N THR A 361 0.39 -0.43 9.24
CA THR A 361 -0.44 0.67 8.77
C THR A 361 -0.04 1.08 7.34
N ASN A 362 -1.02 1.17 6.46
CA ASN A 362 -0.91 1.82 5.17
C ASN A 362 -1.78 3.08 5.18
N LEU A 363 -1.17 4.22 5.41
CA LEU A 363 -1.89 5.50 5.55
C LEU A 363 -2.62 5.90 4.26
N LYS A 364 -2.07 5.57 3.10
CA LYS A 364 -2.64 5.92 1.81
C LYS A 364 -3.95 5.16 1.51
N CYS A 365 -4.01 3.92 1.98
CA CYS A 365 -5.15 3.03 1.78
C CYS A 365 -6.06 2.96 3.01
N HIS A 366 -5.73 3.66 4.11
CA HIS A 366 -6.42 3.56 5.39
C HIS A 366 -6.60 2.12 5.85
N LEU A 367 -5.51 1.35 5.84
CA LEU A 367 -5.52 -0.09 6.03
C LEU A 367 -4.50 -0.55 7.04
N GLY A 368 -4.85 -1.61 7.82
CA GLY A 368 -3.96 -2.22 8.80
C GLY A 368 -3.63 -1.30 9.97
N GLY A 369 -2.73 -1.75 10.84
CA GLY A 369 -2.38 -1.01 12.05
C GLY A 369 -3.59 -0.71 12.93
N TYR A 370 -3.53 0.42 13.62
CA TYR A 370 -4.64 0.92 14.41
C TYR A 370 -5.59 1.72 13.51
N GLU A 371 -6.69 1.09 13.07
CA GLU A 371 -7.73 1.68 12.21
C GLU A 371 -7.22 2.31 10.89
N GLY A 372 -6.08 1.85 10.37
CA GLY A 372 -5.50 2.38 9.13
C GLY A 372 -4.99 3.83 9.20
N ARG A 373 -4.77 4.37 10.39
CA ARG A 373 -4.40 5.76 10.65
C ARG A 373 -3.23 5.90 11.63
N PRO A 374 -2.63 7.09 11.72
CA PRO A 374 -1.73 7.41 12.85
C PRO A 374 -2.51 7.36 14.17
N LEU A 375 -1.79 7.10 15.25
CA LEU A 375 -2.35 7.13 16.60
C LEU A 375 -2.80 8.55 16.99
N LYS A 376 -3.75 8.62 17.93
CA LYS A 376 -4.27 9.85 18.52
C LYS A 376 -4.24 9.74 20.03
N ALA A 377 -4.29 10.87 20.71
CA ALA A 377 -4.50 10.90 22.16
C ALA A 377 -5.82 10.20 22.53
N GLY A 378 -5.77 9.37 23.56
CA GLY A 378 -6.88 8.53 24.00
C GLY A 378 -6.98 7.15 23.35
N ASP A 379 -6.19 6.86 22.30
CA ASP A 379 -6.13 5.50 21.74
C ASP A 379 -5.59 4.51 22.79
N VAL A 380 -6.18 3.31 22.83
CA VAL A 380 -5.77 2.24 23.72
C VAL A 380 -5.25 1.07 22.88
N LEU A 381 -3.98 0.76 23.04
CA LEU A 381 -3.33 -0.36 22.38
C LEU A 381 -3.26 -1.55 23.34
N THR A 382 -3.70 -2.71 22.89
CA THR A 382 -3.52 -3.98 23.60
C THR A 382 -2.26 -4.66 23.10
N CYS A 383 -1.57 -5.36 23.99
CA CYS A 383 -0.41 -6.17 23.66
C CYS A 383 -0.78 -7.65 23.86
N SER A 384 -0.23 -8.53 23.04
CA SER A 384 -0.42 -9.96 23.18
C SER A 384 0.28 -10.49 24.44
N GLU A 385 -0.18 -11.63 24.95
CA GLU A 385 0.52 -12.32 26.03
C GLU A 385 1.94 -12.71 25.56
N SER A 386 2.91 -12.53 26.44
CA SER A 386 4.29 -12.95 26.19
C SER A 386 4.70 -13.97 27.24
N PRO A 387 5.34 -15.08 26.85
CA PRO A 387 5.83 -16.10 27.79
C PRO A 387 7.05 -15.64 28.60
N ILE A 388 7.41 -14.39 28.54
CA ILE A 388 8.67 -13.87 29.10
C ILE A 388 8.70 -14.00 30.62
N VAL A 389 9.79 -14.57 31.11
CA VAL A 389 10.14 -14.54 32.52
C VAL A 389 10.77 -13.16 32.83
N ILE A 390 9.99 -12.30 33.49
CA ILE A 390 10.43 -10.99 33.97
C ILE A 390 11.56 -11.20 35.00
N GLY A 391 12.63 -10.43 34.89
CA GLY A 391 13.76 -10.50 35.84
C GLY A 391 15.12 -10.83 35.18
N HIS A 392 15.16 -11.10 33.89
CA HIS A 392 16.41 -11.24 33.15
C HIS A 392 16.68 -9.99 32.29
N THR A 393 17.50 -9.07 32.81
CA THR A 393 18.05 -7.97 32.01
C THR A 393 18.97 -8.53 30.95
N ARG A 394 18.54 -8.54 29.69
CA ARG A 394 19.45 -8.84 28.58
C ARG A 394 20.46 -7.70 28.40
N ALA A 395 21.68 -8.05 28.04
CA ALA A 395 22.68 -7.07 27.66
C ALA A 395 22.15 -6.24 26.49
N GLY A 396 22.20 -4.93 26.61
CA GLY A 396 21.84 -4.03 25.52
C GLY A 396 22.71 -4.29 24.28
N ALA A 397 22.17 -4.06 23.10
CA ALA A 397 22.95 -4.09 21.88
C ALA A 397 23.64 -2.76 21.68
N ALA A 398 24.88 -2.76 21.18
CA ALA A 398 25.53 -1.56 20.70
C ALA A 398 24.81 -1.12 19.41
N TRP A 399 24.07 -0.03 19.48
CA TRP A 399 23.48 0.61 18.31
C TRP A 399 24.39 1.75 17.87
N LYS A 400 24.78 1.76 16.59
CA LYS A 400 25.49 2.90 16.04
C LYS A 400 24.47 4.02 15.79
N PRO A 401 24.72 5.25 16.30
CA PRO A 401 23.93 6.40 15.90
C PRO A 401 23.96 6.55 14.37
N TYR A 402 22.89 7.10 13.80
CA TYR A 402 22.90 7.45 12.39
C TYR A 402 23.96 8.53 12.14
N GLU A 403 24.73 8.36 11.09
CA GLU A 403 25.74 9.34 10.67
C GLU A 403 25.03 10.56 10.06
N GLU A 404 25.59 11.76 10.28
CA GLU A 404 25.07 12.99 9.68
C GLU A 404 25.21 13.01 8.17
N SER A 405 26.18 12.27 7.64
CA SER A 405 26.45 12.14 6.22
C SER A 405 26.73 10.69 5.87
N VAL A 406 26.05 10.19 4.84
CA VAL A 406 26.23 8.81 4.34
C VAL A 406 26.47 8.81 2.84
N THR A 407 27.31 7.89 2.37
CA THR A 407 27.47 7.63 0.95
C THR A 407 26.47 6.58 0.52
N LEU A 408 25.50 6.97 -0.34
CA LEU A 408 24.55 6.04 -0.94
C LEU A 408 25.09 5.53 -2.27
N ARG A 409 25.17 4.22 -2.40
CA ARG A 409 25.43 3.57 -3.69
C ARG A 409 24.10 3.27 -4.36
N PHE A 410 24.00 3.57 -5.64
CA PHE A 410 22.81 3.26 -6.41
C PHE A 410 23.17 2.42 -7.65
N VAL A 411 22.17 1.76 -8.20
CA VAL A 411 22.23 1.04 -9.47
C VAL A 411 21.27 1.74 -10.42
N PRO A 412 21.69 2.06 -11.66
CA PRO A 412 20.78 2.62 -12.65
C PRO A 412 19.56 1.72 -12.86
N GLY A 413 18.42 2.35 -13.13
CA GLY A 413 17.18 1.64 -13.44
C GLY A 413 17.19 1.01 -14.83
N PRO A 414 16.16 0.20 -15.17
CA PRO A 414 16.10 -0.52 -16.45
C PRO A 414 15.93 0.39 -17.68
N GLN A 415 15.69 1.68 -17.49
CA GLN A 415 15.61 2.69 -18.56
C GLN A 415 16.81 3.64 -18.56
N ASP A 416 17.98 3.21 -18.08
CA ASP A 416 19.19 4.02 -18.05
C ASP A 416 19.68 4.41 -19.45
N ASP A 417 19.38 3.60 -20.45
CA ASP A 417 19.62 3.88 -21.88
C ASP A 417 18.87 5.10 -22.42
N MET A 418 17.78 5.51 -21.74
CA MET A 418 17.02 6.73 -22.08
C MET A 418 17.71 8.02 -21.63
N PHE A 419 18.79 7.94 -20.87
CA PHE A 419 19.52 9.09 -20.36
C PHE A 419 20.93 9.16 -21.00
N ALA A 420 21.36 10.38 -21.29
CA ALA A 420 22.73 10.61 -21.72
C ALA A 420 23.71 10.42 -20.53
N PRO A 421 24.96 10.03 -20.77
CA PRO A 421 25.95 9.90 -19.69
C PRO A 421 26.13 11.17 -18.85
N GLU A 422 25.91 12.35 -19.47
CA GLU A 422 25.95 13.65 -18.81
C GLU A 422 24.84 13.81 -17.79
N ALA A 423 23.66 13.29 -18.07
CA ALA A 423 22.51 13.32 -17.15
C ALA A 423 22.78 12.50 -15.88
N ILE A 424 23.41 11.31 -16.04
CA ILE A 424 23.82 10.46 -14.92
C ILE A 424 24.91 11.16 -14.09
N ARG A 425 25.91 11.75 -14.74
CA ARG A 425 26.96 12.54 -14.07
C ARG A 425 26.37 13.73 -13.31
N THR A 426 25.38 14.41 -13.87
CA THR A 426 24.67 15.50 -13.19
C THR A 426 24.00 15.00 -11.93
N PHE A 427 23.35 13.83 -11.98
CA PHE A 427 22.71 13.23 -10.79
C PHE A 427 23.72 12.88 -9.70
N GLU A 428 24.91 12.36 -10.07
CA GLU A 428 25.96 11.96 -9.14
C GLU A 428 26.66 13.14 -8.46
N GLN A 429 26.79 14.26 -9.16
CA GLN A 429 27.63 15.38 -8.73
C GLN A 429 26.85 16.57 -8.20
N ALA A 430 25.60 16.72 -8.58
CA ALA A 430 24.77 17.84 -8.16
C ALA A 430 24.21 17.64 -6.73
N SER A 431 23.92 18.76 -6.09
CA SER A 431 23.21 18.74 -4.81
C SER A 431 21.69 18.75 -5.02
N TYR A 432 21.02 17.86 -4.33
CA TYR A 432 19.56 17.75 -4.33
C TYR A 432 19.02 17.87 -2.91
N ARG A 433 17.91 18.57 -2.77
CA ARG A 433 17.19 18.69 -1.51
C ARG A 433 16.00 17.74 -1.52
N VAL A 434 15.80 16.98 -0.43
CA VAL A 434 14.60 16.18 -0.26
C VAL A 434 13.40 17.09 -0.05
N ASN A 435 12.38 16.92 -0.92
CA ASN A 435 11.16 17.72 -0.89
C ASN A 435 10.19 17.22 0.20
N GLU A 436 9.40 18.13 0.78
CA GLU A 436 8.39 17.82 1.80
C GLU A 436 7.29 16.85 1.32
N LYS A 437 7.09 16.74 0.00
CA LYS A 437 6.15 15.80 -0.63
C LYS A 437 6.70 14.39 -0.77
N SER A 438 7.89 14.12 -0.21
CA SER A 438 8.46 12.77 -0.16
C SER A 438 7.66 11.89 0.78
N ASP A 439 7.44 10.64 0.38
CA ASP A 439 6.71 9.65 1.18
C ASP A 439 7.34 8.25 1.07
N ARG A 440 6.68 7.22 1.62
CA ARG A 440 7.13 5.81 1.51
C ARG A 440 7.15 5.27 0.08
N MET A 441 6.47 5.93 -0.86
CA MET A 441 6.45 5.54 -2.28
C MET A 441 7.69 6.03 -3.02
N GLY A 442 8.32 7.12 -2.57
CA GLY A 442 9.53 7.65 -3.17
C GLY A 442 9.93 9.01 -2.61
N TYR A 443 11.23 9.27 -2.67
CA TYR A 443 11.78 10.58 -2.39
C TYR A 443 11.65 11.47 -3.62
N ARG A 444 11.16 12.68 -3.41
CA ARG A 444 11.14 13.74 -4.40
C ARG A 444 12.29 14.67 -4.12
N LEU A 445 13.07 14.95 -5.13
CA LEU A 445 14.30 15.73 -5.01
C LEU A 445 14.14 17.03 -5.80
N ASP A 446 14.46 18.14 -5.17
CA ASP A 446 14.56 19.46 -5.79
C ASP A 446 16.03 19.75 -6.11
N GLY A 447 16.36 19.99 -7.38
CA GLY A 447 17.71 20.22 -7.87
C GLY A 447 17.76 20.34 -9.38
N PRO A 448 18.94 20.26 -9.98
CA PRO A 448 19.10 20.31 -11.43
C PRO A 448 18.28 19.25 -12.14
N ALA A 449 17.56 19.65 -13.19
CA ALA A 449 16.74 18.73 -13.97
C ALA A 449 17.61 17.71 -14.72
N ILE A 450 17.22 16.45 -14.68
CA ILE A 450 17.82 15.37 -15.45
C ILE A 450 16.96 15.15 -16.67
N GLN A 451 17.53 15.38 -17.85
CA GLN A 451 16.82 15.25 -19.11
C GLN A 451 17.01 13.85 -19.71
N ALA A 452 15.91 13.25 -20.15
CA ALA A 452 15.96 12.09 -21.03
C ALA A 452 16.38 12.51 -22.45
N LYS A 453 16.89 11.55 -23.22
CA LYS A 453 17.23 11.74 -24.65
C LYS A 453 16.02 12.13 -25.47
#